data_149601a2ecb7f8fbd7687f03bc8eb549
#
_entry.id   149601a2ecb7f8fbd7687f03bc8eb549
#
_cell.length_a   1.000
_cell.length_b   1.000
_cell.length_c   1.000
_cell.angle_alpha   90.00
_cell.angle_beta   90.00
_cell.angle_gamma   90.00
#
_symmetry.space_group_name_H-M   'P 1'
#
loop_
_entity.id
_entity.type
_entity.pdbx_description
1 polymer ?
#
loop_
_entity_poly.entity_id
_entity_poly.type
_entity_poly.pdbx_seq_one_letter_code
_entity_poly.pdbx_strand_id
1 'polypeptide(L)'
;MTSEQQNPLAVDKISSLILRFSVPSIIAMLVSAVYNIADQLFIGNAVGTLGNAATNIAFPLAMMCTGLGLLFGIGGAASFNLHMGAGEKEKAPFFVGNAITMLLTVGILLFAITELFLNPLLVGFGSPAD
;
A
#
# COMPACT_ATOMS: atom_id res chain seq x y z
N MET A 1 11.09 2.07 41.27
CA MET A 1 11.62 0.98 40.40
C MET A 1 10.69 0.89 39.23
N THR A 2 10.93 1.72 38.21
CA THR A 2 10.20 1.68 36.94
C THR A 2 10.68 0.44 36.18
N SER A 3 9.78 -0.52 35.97
CA SER A 3 10.00 -1.64 35.09
C SER A 3 10.35 -1.08 33.69
N GLU A 4 11.63 -1.09 33.33
CA GLU A 4 12.07 -0.99 31.96
C GLU A 4 11.26 -2.04 31.19
N GLN A 5 10.32 -1.59 30.40
CA GLN A 5 9.65 -2.46 29.43
C GLN A 5 10.73 -2.95 28.47
N GLN A 6 11.28 -4.13 28.79
CA GLN A 6 12.24 -4.79 27.92
C GLN A 6 11.57 -4.92 26.54
N ASN A 7 12.17 -4.29 25.56
CA ASN A 7 11.65 -4.28 24.19
C ASN A 7 11.53 -5.77 23.73
N PRO A 8 10.31 -6.28 23.46
CA PRO A 8 10.12 -7.69 23.09
C PRO A 8 10.97 -8.10 21.89
N LEU A 9 11.28 -7.14 21.00
CA LEU A 9 12.13 -7.36 19.83
C LEU A 9 13.60 -7.67 20.18
N ALA A 10 14.05 -7.29 21.39
CA ALA A 10 15.43 -7.51 21.83
C ALA A 10 15.60 -8.81 22.66
N VAL A 11 14.52 -9.34 23.25
CA VAL A 11 14.58 -10.41 24.25
C VAL A 11 13.91 -11.70 23.79
N ASP A 12 12.85 -11.60 22.94
CA ASP A 12 12.08 -12.76 22.51
C ASP A 12 12.83 -13.58 21.45
N LYS A 13 12.55 -14.90 21.42
CA LYS A 13 13.08 -15.79 20.38
C LYS A 13 12.60 -15.34 19.01
N ILE A 14 13.49 -15.30 18.03
CA ILE A 14 13.21 -14.87 16.65
C ILE A 14 12.00 -15.61 16.05
N SER A 15 11.87 -16.92 16.28
CA SER A 15 10.73 -17.69 15.79
C SER A 15 9.39 -17.25 16.38
N SER A 16 9.36 -16.86 17.64
CA SER A 16 8.15 -16.35 18.30
C SER A 16 7.75 -14.98 17.74
N LEU A 17 8.73 -14.11 17.50
CA LEU A 17 8.51 -12.81 16.87
C LEU A 17 7.98 -12.94 15.43
N ILE A 18 8.59 -13.83 14.65
CA ILE A 18 8.13 -14.10 13.28
C ILE A 18 6.67 -14.55 13.30
N LEU A 19 6.31 -15.53 14.10
CA LEU A 19 4.92 -16.00 14.19
C LEU A 19 3.97 -14.89 14.64
N ARG A 20 4.36 -14.12 15.63
CA ARG A 20 3.54 -13.02 16.17
C ARG A 20 3.21 -11.94 15.13
N PHE A 21 4.13 -11.65 14.22
CA PHE A 21 3.92 -10.66 13.16
C PHE A 21 3.38 -11.26 11.86
N SER A 22 3.79 -12.51 11.53
CA SER A 22 3.36 -13.14 10.29
C SER A 22 1.90 -13.58 10.32
N VAL A 23 1.41 -14.10 11.45
CA VAL A 23 0.03 -14.59 11.54
C VAL A 23 -0.99 -13.48 11.25
N PRO A 24 -0.93 -12.30 11.91
CA PRO A 24 -1.84 -11.20 11.58
C PRO A 24 -1.70 -10.72 10.14
N SER A 25 -0.47 -10.69 9.61
CA SER A 25 -0.21 -10.25 8.24
C SER A 25 -0.80 -11.23 7.21
N ILE A 26 -0.66 -12.53 7.43
CA ILE A 26 -1.25 -13.56 6.56
C ILE A 26 -2.77 -13.47 6.59
N ILE A 27 -3.38 -13.32 7.78
CA ILE A 27 -4.82 -13.15 7.92
C ILE A 27 -5.30 -11.91 7.15
N ALA A 28 -4.61 -10.77 7.28
CA ALA A 28 -4.94 -9.56 6.56
C ALA A 28 -4.85 -9.74 5.03
N MET A 29 -3.82 -10.46 4.55
CA MET A 29 -3.68 -10.80 3.13
C MET A 29 -4.79 -11.72 2.63
N LEU A 30 -5.18 -12.73 3.42
CA LEU A 30 -6.28 -13.63 3.07
C LEU A 30 -7.62 -12.88 3.00
N VAL A 31 -7.90 -12.02 3.97
CA VAL A 31 -9.10 -11.17 3.97
C VAL A 31 -9.13 -10.28 2.74
N SER A 32 -8.00 -9.66 2.40
CA SER A 32 -7.87 -8.84 1.19
C SER A 32 -8.10 -9.64 -0.10
N ALA A 33 -7.57 -10.86 -0.17
CA ALA A 33 -7.78 -11.74 -1.32
C ALA A 33 -9.26 -12.15 -1.47
N VAL A 34 -9.91 -12.52 -0.37
CA VAL A 34 -11.35 -12.84 -0.35
C VAL A 34 -12.18 -11.64 -0.76
N TYR A 35 -11.83 -10.43 -0.28
CA TYR A 35 -12.48 -9.19 -0.69
C TYR A 35 -12.37 -8.98 -2.20
N ASN A 36 -11.17 -9.12 -2.79
CA ASN A 36 -10.97 -8.97 -4.24
C ASN A 36 -11.79 -9.98 -5.05
N ILE A 37 -11.86 -11.24 -4.60
CA ILE A 37 -12.67 -12.27 -5.27
C ILE A 37 -14.16 -11.91 -5.18
N ALA A 38 -14.65 -11.52 -4.01
CA ALA A 38 -16.04 -11.12 -3.81
C ALA A 38 -16.40 -9.91 -4.69
N ASP A 39 -15.51 -8.90 -4.74
CA ASP A 39 -15.69 -7.70 -5.56
C ASP A 39 -15.85 -8.06 -7.04
N GLN A 40 -14.98 -8.90 -7.58
CA GLN A 40 -15.07 -9.37 -8.98
C GLN A 40 -16.34 -10.18 -9.24
N LEU A 41 -16.80 -10.98 -8.28
CA LEU A 41 -18.05 -11.73 -8.42
C LEU A 41 -19.26 -10.79 -8.42
N PHE A 42 -19.28 -9.78 -7.56
CA PHE A 42 -20.37 -8.79 -7.52
C PHE A 42 -20.40 -7.95 -8.80
N ILE A 43 -19.25 -7.45 -9.27
CA ILE A 43 -19.16 -6.68 -10.50
C ILE A 43 -19.60 -7.55 -11.69
N GLY A 44 -19.11 -8.78 -11.79
CA GLY A 44 -19.48 -9.70 -12.84
C GLY A 44 -20.98 -10.03 -12.89
N ASN A 45 -21.62 -10.17 -11.72
CA ASN A 45 -23.07 -10.43 -11.64
C ASN A 45 -23.93 -9.19 -11.86
N ALA A 46 -23.49 -8.00 -11.41
CA ALA A 46 -24.28 -6.78 -11.48
C ALA A 46 -24.16 -6.07 -12.83
N VAL A 47 -22.96 -6.02 -13.40
CA VAL A 47 -22.63 -5.27 -14.64
C VAL A 47 -22.25 -6.21 -15.77
N GLY A 48 -21.99 -7.48 -15.48
CA GLY A 48 -21.62 -8.48 -16.46
C GLY A 48 -20.14 -8.39 -16.90
N THR A 49 -19.86 -8.94 -18.09
CA THR A 49 -18.49 -9.01 -18.63
C THR A 49 -17.87 -7.64 -18.87
N LEU A 50 -18.68 -6.62 -19.17
CA LEU A 50 -18.21 -5.24 -19.38
C LEU A 50 -17.64 -4.64 -18.09
N GLY A 51 -18.27 -4.90 -16.95
CA GLY A 51 -17.78 -4.43 -15.66
C GLY A 51 -16.42 -5.04 -15.29
N ASN A 52 -16.27 -6.35 -15.50
CA ASN A 52 -14.99 -7.03 -15.29
C ASN A 52 -13.90 -6.55 -16.27
N ALA A 53 -14.27 -6.26 -17.52
CA ALA A 53 -13.33 -5.68 -18.48
C ALA A 53 -12.85 -4.29 -18.05
N ALA A 54 -13.74 -3.43 -17.57
CA ALA A 54 -13.41 -2.09 -17.08
C ALA A 54 -12.47 -2.13 -15.88
N THR A 55 -12.71 -3.01 -14.91
CA THR A 55 -11.81 -3.20 -13.76
C THR A 55 -10.43 -3.69 -14.17
N ASN A 56 -10.35 -4.61 -15.13
CA ASN A 56 -9.07 -5.11 -15.64
C ASN A 56 -8.27 -4.02 -16.37
N ILE A 57 -8.93 -3.12 -17.10
CA ILE A 57 -8.31 -1.97 -17.77
C ILE A 57 -7.76 -0.97 -16.73
N ALA A 58 -8.48 -0.74 -15.64
CA ALA A 58 -8.05 0.16 -14.57
C ALA A 58 -6.96 -0.45 -13.64
N PHE A 59 -6.80 -1.77 -13.66
CA PHE A 59 -5.89 -2.50 -12.76
C PHE A 59 -4.42 -2.03 -12.82
N PRO A 60 -3.79 -1.80 -13.99
CA PRO A 60 -2.42 -1.31 -14.05
C PRO A 60 -2.24 0.03 -13.33
N LEU A 61 -3.21 0.95 -13.45
CA LEU A 61 -3.17 2.24 -12.77
C LEU A 61 -3.27 2.06 -11.24
N ALA A 62 -4.17 1.19 -10.78
CA ALA A 62 -4.29 0.86 -9.37
C ALA A 62 -3.01 0.23 -8.81
N MET A 63 -2.35 -0.64 -9.58
CA MET A 63 -1.05 -1.24 -9.21
C MET A 63 0.06 -0.19 -9.12
N MET A 64 0.12 0.78 -10.02
CA MET A 64 1.08 1.89 -9.94
C MET A 64 0.86 2.73 -8.67
N CYS A 65 -0.39 3.08 -8.37
CA CYS A 65 -0.73 3.83 -7.14
C CYS A 65 -0.33 3.05 -5.88
N THR A 66 -0.64 1.75 -5.85
CA THR A 66 -0.28 0.87 -4.73
C THR A 66 1.23 0.75 -4.58
N GLY A 67 1.96 0.55 -5.68
CA GLY A 67 3.42 0.46 -5.69
C GLY A 67 4.10 1.72 -5.15
N LEU A 68 3.64 2.89 -5.56
CA LEU A 68 4.14 4.17 -5.06
C LEU A 68 3.78 4.38 -3.58
N GLY A 69 2.57 4.01 -3.18
CA GLY A 69 2.16 4.02 -1.77
C GLY A 69 3.05 3.17 -0.88
N LEU A 70 3.36 1.95 -1.33
CA LEU A 70 4.28 1.05 -0.63
C LEU A 70 5.71 1.58 -0.62
N LEU A 71 6.19 2.14 -1.72
CA LEU A 71 7.55 2.70 -1.82
C LEU A 71 7.78 3.79 -0.76
N PHE A 72 6.92 4.79 -0.73
CA PHE A 72 7.05 5.90 0.22
C PHE A 72 6.64 5.50 1.64
N GLY A 73 5.61 4.68 1.80
CA GLY A 73 5.13 4.21 3.09
C GLY A 73 6.14 3.33 3.81
N ILE A 74 6.61 2.27 3.14
CA ILE A 74 7.60 1.34 3.71
C ILE A 74 8.95 2.03 3.85
N GLY A 75 9.37 2.83 2.85
CA GLY A 75 10.63 3.57 2.91
C GLY A 75 10.67 4.56 4.07
N GLY A 76 9.60 5.32 4.27
CA GLY A 76 9.46 6.24 5.41
C GLY A 76 9.44 5.51 6.77
N ALA A 77 8.69 4.42 6.87
CA ALA A 77 8.61 3.61 8.08
C ALA A 77 9.95 2.94 8.43
N ALA A 78 10.66 2.40 7.43
CA ALA A 78 11.97 1.80 7.64
C ALA A 78 12.99 2.83 8.13
N SER A 79 13.05 4.01 7.51
CA SER A 79 13.94 5.10 7.91
C SER A 79 13.61 5.60 9.32
N PHE A 80 12.32 5.75 9.64
CA PHE A 80 11.87 6.09 10.99
C PHE A 80 12.38 5.08 12.04
N ASN A 81 12.17 3.79 11.78
CA ASN A 81 12.58 2.73 12.71
C ASN A 81 14.10 2.64 12.88
N LEU A 82 14.88 2.84 11.82
CA LEU A 82 16.33 2.88 11.87
C LEU A 82 16.85 4.02 12.78
N HIS A 83 16.34 5.23 12.61
CA HIS A 83 16.75 6.38 13.42
C HIS A 83 16.26 6.26 14.86
N MET A 84 15.07 5.69 15.09
CA MET A 84 14.60 5.37 16.43
C MET A 84 15.50 4.34 17.13
N GLY A 85 15.92 3.31 16.39
CA GLY A 85 16.85 2.29 16.91
C GLY A 85 18.26 2.81 17.16
N ALA A 86 18.72 3.78 16.35
CA ALA A 86 20.00 4.45 16.53
C ALA A 86 20.01 5.50 17.66
N GLY A 87 18.87 5.74 18.32
CA GLY A 87 18.73 6.74 19.38
C GLY A 87 18.51 8.18 18.88
N GLU A 88 18.44 8.40 17.58
CA GLU A 88 18.23 9.70 16.95
C GLU A 88 16.73 10.08 16.89
N LYS A 89 16.07 10.10 18.06
CA LYS A 89 14.62 10.29 18.19
C LYS A 89 14.11 11.61 17.61
N GLU A 90 14.94 12.65 17.61
CA GLU A 90 14.56 13.95 17.06
C GLU A 90 14.50 13.98 15.54
N LYS A 91 15.30 13.14 14.86
CA LYS A 91 15.35 13.05 13.40
C LYS A 91 14.28 12.11 12.83
N ALA A 92 13.88 11.09 13.58
CA ALA A 92 12.94 10.08 13.11
C ALA A 92 11.63 10.65 12.53
N PRO A 93 10.94 11.65 13.15
CA PRO A 93 9.71 12.22 12.63
C PRO A 93 9.86 12.89 11.26
N PHE A 94 11.05 13.41 10.92
CA PHE A 94 11.28 14.03 9.62
C PHE A 94 11.12 13.07 8.46
N PHE A 95 11.51 11.80 8.63
CA PHE A 95 11.36 10.78 7.60
C PHE A 95 9.90 10.44 7.33
N VAL A 96 9.06 10.41 8.36
CA VAL A 96 7.62 10.21 8.22
C VAL A 96 6.99 11.43 7.56
N GLY A 97 7.35 12.64 7.97
CA GLY A 97 6.88 13.89 7.36
C GLY A 97 7.23 13.97 5.88
N ASN A 98 8.47 13.65 5.53
CA ASN A 98 8.92 13.62 4.13
C ASN A 98 8.19 12.54 3.32
N ALA A 99 7.98 11.35 3.87
CA ALA A 99 7.25 10.28 3.20
C ALA A 99 5.80 10.69 2.90
N ILE A 100 5.11 11.32 3.87
CA ILE A 100 3.76 11.83 3.70
C ILE A 100 3.72 12.94 2.63
N THR A 101 4.65 13.89 2.68
CA THR A 101 4.73 14.98 1.70
C THR A 101 4.97 14.46 0.29
N MET A 102 5.91 13.51 0.13
CA MET A 102 6.18 12.86 -1.15
C MET A 102 4.96 12.10 -1.67
N LEU A 103 4.28 11.37 -0.79
CA LEU A 103 3.09 10.59 -1.15
C LEU A 103 1.95 11.49 -1.61
N LEU A 104 1.71 12.60 -0.91
CA LEU A 104 0.72 13.61 -1.31
C LEU A 104 1.09 14.26 -2.64
N THR A 105 2.35 14.66 -2.81
CA THR A 105 2.82 15.32 -4.04
C THR A 105 2.67 14.38 -5.24
N VAL A 106 3.16 13.15 -5.12
CA VAL A 106 3.06 12.14 -6.19
C VAL A 106 1.62 11.76 -6.44
N GLY A 107 0.78 11.63 -5.40
CA GLY A 107 -0.65 11.35 -5.54
C GLY A 107 -1.38 12.45 -6.32
N ILE A 108 -1.13 13.72 -6.02
CA ILE A 108 -1.70 14.85 -6.75
C ILE A 108 -1.23 14.88 -8.22
N LEU A 109 0.07 14.62 -8.45
CA LEU A 109 0.61 14.55 -9.81
C LEU A 109 -0.02 13.41 -10.61
N LEU A 110 -0.14 12.23 -10.03
CA LEU A 110 -0.80 11.09 -10.68
C LEU A 110 -2.27 11.39 -10.98
N PHE A 111 -2.99 12.00 -10.03
CA PHE A 111 -4.37 12.41 -10.24
C PHE A 111 -4.48 13.38 -11.43
N ALA A 112 -3.64 14.42 -11.45
CA ALA A 112 -3.64 15.41 -12.53
C ALA A 112 -3.30 14.77 -13.90
N ILE A 113 -2.30 13.90 -13.94
CA ILE A 113 -1.92 13.18 -15.17
C ILE A 113 -3.06 12.27 -15.63
N THR A 114 -3.68 11.53 -14.71
CA THR A 114 -4.78 10.62 -15.04
C THR A 114 -5.98 11.38 -15.58
N GLU A 115 -6.36 12.51 -14.97
CA GLU A 115 -7.46 13.34 -15.46
C GLU A 115 -7.18 13.95 -16.83
N LEU A 116 -5.97 14.50 -17.03
CA LEU A 116 -5.59 15.12 -18.32
C LEU A 116 -5.48 14.10 -19.46
N PHE A 117 -5.06 12.90 -19.16
CA PHE A 117 -4.81 11.84 -20.14
C PHE A 117 -5.77 10.64 -20.00
N LEU A 118 -6.94 10.83 -19.41
CA LEU A 118 -7.88 9.75 -19.13
C LEU A 118 -8.20 8.93 -20.39
N ASN A 119 -8.64 9.60 -21.46
CA ASN A 119 -9.01 8.92 -22.71
C ASN A 119 -7.83 8.18 -23.37
N PRO A 120 -6.66 8.81 -23.62
CA PRO A 120 -5.53 8.09 -24.20
C PRO A 120 -4.99 6.98 -23.31
N LEU A 121 -5.07 7.10 -22.00
CA LEU A 121 -4.68 6.04 -21.06
C LEU A 121 -5.62 4.84 -21.14
N LEU A 122 -6.93 5.06 -21.14
CA LEU A 122 -7.92 3.99 -21.26
C LEU A 122 -7.78 3.24 -22.59
N VAL A 123 -7.64 3.96 -23.71
CA VAL A 123 -7.41 3.35 -25.02
C VAL A 123 -6.08 2.58 -25.06
N GLY A 124 -5.03 3.12 -24.46
CA GLY A 124 -3.72 2.46 -24.35
C GLY A 124 -3.76 1.16 -23.52
N PHE A 125 -4.67 1.07 -22.55
CA PHE A 125 -4.89 -0.15 -21.75
C PHE A 125 -5.92 -1.11 -22.38
N GLY A 126 -6.43 -0.80 -23.56
CA GLY A 126 -7.28 -1.71 -24.33
C GLY A 126 -8.79 -1.42 -24.26
N SER A 127 -9.19 -0.24 -23.77
CA SER A 127 -10.58 0.20 -23.89
C SER A 127 -10.90 0.52 -25.35
N PRO A 128 -12.08 0.10 -25.89
CA PRO A 128 -12.54 0.59 -27.18
C PRO A 128 -12.66 2.12 -27.14
N ALA A 129 -12.39 2.75 -28.30
CA ALA A 129 -12.38 4.21 -28.42
C ALA A 129 -13.79 4.84 -28.51
N ASP A 130 -14.85 4.02 -28.41
CA ASP A 130 -16.26 4.40 -28.58
C ASP A 130 -16.97 4.48 -27.23
#